data_3b33a536cff64bfdd1b8cdc7174d59f8
#
_entry.id   3b33a536cff64bfdd1b8cdc7174d59f8
#
_cell.length_a   1.000
_cell.length_b   1.000
_cell.length_c   1.000
_cell.angle_alpha   90.00
_cell.angle_beta   90.00
_cell.angle_gamma   90.00
#
_symmetry.space_group_name_H-M   'P 1'
#
loop_
_entity.id
_entity.type
_entity.pdbx_description
1 polymer ?
#
loop_
_entity_poly.entity_id
_entity_poly.type
_entity_poly.pdbx_seq_one_letter_code
_entity_poly.pdbx_strand_id
1 'polypeptide(L)'
;MLVAGGLVKCHGRHRALDGFDLTVEPGEIVGLIGHNGAGKTTFVEIVTGLLRPDAGRIRIGPYDALTEGWAARRLIGMAPQELALYGSVTVRENLRLFAGLAGLRGRRREAGIARVLEELQLSALTDRPVGVLSGGQRRRVQAATAMVGSPPLLLLDEPTAGADPETRSALLAAVRSRAETGVAVVYTTHYLPELVDLNATLALARAGRVIARGTQEELTRHLPGELRVIFADPAEPELRMPTADPGADLAALLASGRTPASVDVHRPSLDDLYHSLETAALEGTQAHDAAA
;
A
#
# COMPACT_ATOMS: atom_id res chain seq x y z
N MET A 1 16.34 -3.98 0.57
CA MET A 1 16.55 -2.65 -0.06
C MET A 1 16.37 -1.51 0.93
N LEU A 2 15.25 -1.45 1.66
CA LEU A 2 14.98 -0.52 2.75
C LEU A 2 14.99 -1.27 4.08
N VAL A 3 15.67 -0.72 5.11
CA VAL A 3 15.62 -1.23 6.49
C VAL A 3 15.40 -0.05 7.42
N ALA A 4 14.24 -0.02 8.04
CA ALA A 4 13.89 0.91 9.12
C ALA A 4 13.78 0.11 10.41
N GLY A 5 14.46 0.53 11.47
CA GLY A 5 14.48 -0.18 12.74
C GLY A 5 14.32 0.75 13.93
N GLY A 6 13.31 0.47 14.78
CA GLY A 6 13.04 1.17 16.02
C GLY A 6 12.74 2.65 15.85
N LEU A 7 12.10 3.06 14.75
CA LEU A 7 11.84 4.49 14.51
C LEU A 7 10.88 5.06 15.54
N VAL A 8 11.28 6.18 16.13
CA VAL A 8 10.45 6.97 17.03
C VAL A 8 10.32 8.38 16.48
N LYS A 9 9.10 8.93 16.51
CA LYS A 9 8.82 10.31 16.15
C LYS A 9 7.70 10.89 16.98
N CYS A 10 7.98 12.03 17.62
CA CYS A 10 6.99 12.78 18.38
C CYS A 10 6.68 14.11 17.70
N HIS A 11 5.42 14.49 17.67
CA HIS A 11 4.92 15.81 17.31
C HIS A 11 4.30 16.43 18.57
N GLY A 12 5.09 17.18 19.32
CA GLY A 12 4.72 17.64 20.65
C GLY A 12 4.48 16.47 21.60
N ARG A 13 3.26 16.32 22.11
CA ARG A 13 2.88 15.20 23.00
C ARG A 13 2.44 13.95 22.25
N HIS A 14 2.17 14.06 20.96
CA HIS A 14 1.70 12.93 20.15
C HIS A 14 2.89 12.14 19.60
N ARG A 15 2.97 10.85 19.92
CA ARG A 15 3.97 9.93 19.40
C ARG A 15 3.43 9.29 18.12
N ALA A 16 3.87 9.82 16.98
CA ALA A 16 3.44 9.37 15.66
C ALA A 16 4.10 8.05 15.24
N LEU A 17 5.36 7.82 15.60
CA LEU A 17 6.04 6.53 15.52
C LEU A 17 6.59 6.14 16.89
N ASP A 18 6.45 4.86 17.24
CA ASP A 18 6.79 4.32 18.55
C ASP A 18 7.49 2.95 18.44
N GLY A 19 8.68 2.95 17.86
CA GLY A 19 9.39 1.71 17.57
C GLY A 19 8.89 1.08 16.26
N PHE A 20 8.76 1.88 15.19
CA PHE A 20 8.29 1.42 13.89
C PHE A 20 9.40 0.66 13.17
N ASP A 21 9.15 -0.61 12.84
CA ASP A 21 10.06 -1.49 12.12
C ASP A 21 9.49 -1.87 10.77
N LEU A 22 10.28 -1.68 9.69
CA LEU A 22 9.89 -2.13 8.35
C LEU A 22 11.13 -2.45 7.51
N THR A 23 11.13 -3.62 6.90
CA THR A 23 12.13 -4.01 5.90
C THR A 23 11.43 -4.23 4.57
N VAL A 24 12.07 -3.83 3.48
CA VAL A 24 11.59 -4.08 2.11
C VAL A 24 12.74 -4.62 1.28
N GLU A 25 12.59 -5.82 0.77
CA GLU A 25 13.63 -6.48 -0.02
C GLU A 25 13.57 -6.04 -1.50
N PRO A 26 14.66 -6.22 -2.28
CA PRO A 26 14.60 -6.01 -3.72
C PRO A 26 13.53 -6.88 -4.38
N GLY A 27 12.69 -6.28 -5.22
CA GLY A 27 11.59 -6.95 -5.91
C GLY A 27 10.35 -7.19 -5.05
N GLU A 28 10.39 -6.82 -3.77
CA GLU A 28 9.24 -6.93 -2.88
C GLU A 28 8.32 -5.71 -3.02
N ILE A 29 7.01 -5.96 -3.07
CA ILE A 29 5.97 -4.94 -2.89
C ILE A 29 5.43 -5.09 -1.47
N VAL A 30 5.66 -4.09 -0.62
CA VAL A 30 5.09 -4.03 0.72
C VAL A 30 3.91 -3.07 0.73
N GLY A 31 2.72 -3.62 0.97
CA GLY A 31 1.50 -2.86 1.23
C GLY A 31 1.47 -2.37 2.67
N LEU A 32 1.70 -1.08 2.88
CA LEU A 32 1.64 -0.48 4.20
C LEU A 32 0.23 0.02 4.48
N ILE A 33 -0.51 -0.69 5.31
CA ILE A 33 -1.91 -0.42 5.66
C ILE A 33 -2.04 -0.01 7.13
N GLY A 34 -3.07 0.77 7.42
CA GLY A 34 -3.37 1.26 8.77
C GLY A 34 -4.30 2.46 8.71
N HIS A 35 -5.00 2.74 9.81
CA HIS A 35 -5.88 3.90 9.93
C HIS A 35 -5.15 5.23 9.80
N ASN A 36 -5.92 6.30 9.68
CA ASN A 36 -5.39 7.65 9.82
C ASN A 36 -4.74 7.80 11.21
N GLY A 37 -3.53 8.36 11.25
CA GLY A 37 -2.75 8.43 12.49
C GLY A 37 -1.94 7.18 12.84
N ALA A 38 -1.97 6.10 12.04
CA ALA A 38 -1.13 4.92 12.26
C ALA A 38 0.38 5.16 12.08
N GLY A 39 0.78 6.31 11.53
CA GLY A 39 2.18 6.68 11.32
C GLY A 39 2.68 6.52 9.89
N LYS A 40 1.86 6.09 8.93
CA LYS A 40 2.27 5.83 7.52
C LYS A 40 2.94 7.04 6.86
N THR A 41 2.27 8.19 6.87
CA THR A 41 2.80 9.43 6.28
C THR A 41 4.09 9.87 6.98
N THR A 42 4.13 9.82 8.32
CA THR A 42 5.33 10.14 9.10
C THR A 42 6.49 9.21 8.75
N PHE A 43 6.21 7.90 8.56
CA PHE A 43 7.21 6.95 8.09
C PHE A 43 7.74 7.31 6.69
N VAL A 44 6.86 7.61 5.73
CA VAL A 44 7.24 8.00 4.37
C VAL A 44 8.06 9.30 4.38
N GLU A 45 7.66 10.30 5.15
CA GLU A 45 8.41 11.56 5.32
C GLU A 45 9.81 11.35 5.89
N ILE A 46 9.95 10.43 6.84
CA ILE A 46 11.25 10.08 7.43
C ILE A 46 12.13 9.36 6.41
N VAL A 47 11.61 8.37 5.69
CA VAL A 47 12.36 7.63 4.65
C VAL A 47 12.84 8.56 3.55
N THR A 48 12.01 9.54 3.15
CA THR A 48 12.36 10.54 2.12
C THR A 48 13.28 11.65 2.63
N GLY A 49 13.49 11.72 3.96
CA GLY A 49 14.32 12.73 4.60
C GLY A 49 13.67 14.11 4.70
N LEU A 50 12.35 14.19 4.54
CA LEU A 50 11.54 15.38 4.81
C LEU A 50 11.40 15.63 6.31
N LEU A 51 11.43 14.54 7.10
CA LEU A 51 11.34 14.58 8.54
C LEU A 51 12.49 13.78 9.15
N ARG A 52 13.08 14.29 10.26
CA ARG A 52 14.09 13.55 11.01
C ARG A 52 13.43 12.77 12.16
N PRO A 53 13.72 11.47 12.33
CA PRO A 53 13.24 10.71 13.49
C PRO A 53 13.93 11.18 14.75
N ASP A 54 13.29 10.97 15.91
CA ASP A 54 13.85 11.27 17.21
C ASP A 54 14.74 10.13 17.73
N ALA A 55 14.46 8.89 17.27
CA ALA A 55 15.29 7.71 17.51
C ALA A 55 15.10 6.66 16.40
N GLY A 56 15.96 5.65 16.38
CA GLY A 56 15.94 4.57 15.43
C GLY A 56 16.96 4.73 14.31
N ARG A 57 16.91 3.83 13.33
CA ARG A 57 17.86 3.79 12.20
C ARG A 57 17.12 3.56 10.88
N ILE A 58 17.67 4.10 9.78
CA ILE A 58 17.17 3.87 8.44
C ILE A 58 18.34 3.63 7.50
N ARG A 59 18.28 2.54 6.76
CA ARG A 59 19.24 2.23 5.70
C ARG A 59 18.51 2.04 4.38
N ILE A 60 19.03 2.66 3.31
CA ILE A 60 18.51 2.56 1.94
C ILE A 60 19.65 2.12 1.05
N GLY A 61 19.58 0.89 0.56
CA GLY A 61 20.70 0.24 -0.09
C GLY A 61 21.91 0.19 0.84
N PRO A 62 23.09 0.68 0.43
CA PRO A 62 24.28 0.71 1.26
C PRO A 62 24.35 1.90 2.23
N TYR A 63 23.47 2.91 2.08
CA TYR A 63 23.57 4.18 2.79
C TYR A 63 22.74 4.25 4.06
N ASP A 64 23.31 4.85 5.12
CA ASP A 64 22.56 5.31 6.27
C ASP A 64 21.82 6.60 5.90
N ALA A 65 20.48 6.58 5.92
CA ALA A 65 19.68 7.70 5.47
C ALA A 65 19.77 8.93 6.39
N LEU A 66 20.22 8.78 7.64
CA LEU A 66 20.33 9.89 8.61
C LEU A 66 21.67 10.65 8.47
N THR A 67 22.74 9.95 8.10
CA THR A 67 24.09 10.52 7.96
C THR A 67 24.48 10.73 6.50
N GLU A 68 23.99 9.89 5.58
CA GLU A 68 24.28 9.93 4.14
C GLU A 68 23.02 10.27 3.31
N GLY A 69 22.14 11.10 3.86
CA GLY A 69 20.79 11.35 3.33
C GLY A 69 20.75 11.78 1.87
N TRP A 70 21.76 12.50 1.36
CA TRP A 70 21.82 12.87 -0.06
C TRP A 70 21.99 11.65 -0.98
N ALA A 71 22.88 10.74 -0.61
CA ALA A 71 23.13 9.51 -1.38
C ALA A 71 21.92 8.55 -1.29
N ALA A 72 21.34 8.42 -0.10
CA ALA A 72 20.15 7.61 0.14
C ALA A 72 18.95 8.08 -0.69
N ARG A 73 18.66 9.40 -0.71
CA ARG A 73 17.53 9.98 -1.48
C ARG A 73 17.64 9.76 -2.98
N ARG A 74 18.84 9.63 -3.54
CA ARG A 74 19.02 9.32 -4.98
C ARG A 74 18.55 7.91 -5.36
N LEU A 75 18.38 7.04 -4.40
CA LEU A 75 17.85 5.68 -4.61
C LEU A 75 16.32 5.63 -4.53
N ILE A 76 15.65 6.76 -4.25
CA ILE A 76 14.21 6.81 -4.01
C ILE A 76 13.49 7.50 -5.17
N GLY A 77 12.42 6.89 -5.66
CA GLY A 77 11.37 7.55 -6.41
C GLY A 77 10.12 7.66 -5.53
N MET A 78 9.54 8.84 -5.44
CA MET A 78 8.38 9.07 -4.61
C MET A 78 7.22 9.67 -5.38
N ALA A 79 6.02 9.11 -5.23
CA ALA A 79 4.75 9.71 -5.61
C ALA A 79 3.96 9.98 -4.33
N PRO A 80 3.89 11.23 -3.85
CA PRO A 80 3.15 11.60 -2.64
C PRO A 80 1.64 11.56 -2.89
N GLN A 81 0.87 11.52 -1.80
CA GLN A 81 -0.60 11.54 -1.85
C GLN A 81 -1.13 12.80 -2.54
N GLU A 82 -0.56 13.96 -2.24
CA GLU A 82 -0.88 15.21 -2.94
C GLU A 82 -0.17 15.29 -4.28
N LEU A 83 -0.85 15.93 -5.26
CA LEU A 83 -0.26 16.09 -6.60
C LEU A 83 0.88 17.11 -6.56
N ALA A 84 2.10 16.64 -6.75
CA ALA A 84 3.33 17.43 -6.79
C ALA A 84 3.77 17.67 -8.26
N LEU A 85 2.87 18.21 -9.10
CA LEU A 85 3.08 18.43 -10.53
C LEU A 85 2.93 19.92 -10.88
N TYR A 86 3.67 20.37 -11.85
CA TYR A 86 3.55 21.72 -12.40
C TYR A 86 2.45 21.74 -13.45
N GLY A 87 1.29 22.32 -13.11
CA GLY A 87 0.09 22.32 -13.95
C GLY A 87 0.23 23.13 -15.24
N SER A 88 1.03 24.20 -15.24
CA SER A 88 1.23 25.11 -16.37
C SER A 88 2.12 24.56 -17.48
N VAL A 89 2.88 23.50 -17.22
CA VAL A 89 3.79 22.89 -18.19
C VAL A 89 3.29 21.53 -18.64
N THR A 90 3.85 21.03 -19.75
CA THR A 90 3.43 19.75 -20.34
C THR A 90 3.86 18.55 -19.51
N VAL A 91 3.27 17.38 -19.79
CA VAL A 91 3.69 16.08 -19.21
C VAL A 91 5.18 15.86 -19.48
N ARG A 92 5.65 16.08 -20.71
CA ARG A 92 7.06 15.95 -21.09
C ARG A 92 7.97 16.84 -20.25
N GLU A 93 7.60 18.08 -20.03
CA GLU A 93 8.40 19.04 -19.27
C GLU A 93 8.46 18.66 -17.79
N ASN A 94 7.35 18.22 -17.20
CA ASN A 94 7.35 17.63 -15.85
C ASN A 94 8.31 16.43 -15.78
N LEU A 95 8.19 15.47 -16.69
CA LEU A 95 9.07 14.31 -16.71
C LEU A 95 10.55 14.67 -16.94
N ARG A 96 10.86 15.67 -17.78
CA ARG A 96 12.23 16.17 -17.98
C ARG A 96 12.81 16.76 -16.70
N LEU A 97 12.01 17.51 -15.95
CA LEU A 97 12.43 18.06 -14.67
C LEU A 97 12.78 16.94 -13.68
N PHE A 98 11.87 16.02 -13.44
CA PHE A 98 12.08 14.92 -12.47
C PHE A 98 13.19 13.95 -12.91
N ALA A 99 13.29 13.65 -14.21
CA ALA A 99 14.41 12.87 -14.75
C ALA A 99 15.76 13.60 -14.53
N GLY A 100 15.78 14.93 -14.67
CA GLY A 100 16.95 15.76 -14.37
C GLY A 100 17.34 15.73 -12.89
N LEU A 101 16.36 15.81 -11.99
CA LEU A 101 16.56 15.67 -10.54
C LEU A 101 17.08 14.27 -10.17
N ALA A 102 16.62 13.23 -10.86
CA ALA A 102 17.15 11.86 -10.74
C ALA A 102 18.56 11.70 -11.37
N GLY A 103 19.15 12.76 -11.93
CA GLY A 103 20.48 12.76 -12.52
C GLY A 103 20.57 12.26 -13.97
N LEU A 104 19.44 12.00 -14.63
CA LEU A 104 19.41 11.57 -16.02
C LEU A 104 19.70 12.76 -16.98
N ARG A 105 20.53 12.52 -18.00
CA ARG A 105 20.91 13.52 -19.02
C ARG A 105 20.91 12.90 -20.42
N GLY A 106 20.76 13.77 -21.43
CA GLY A 106 20.87 13.38 -22.83
C GLY A 106 19.98 12.20 -23.22
N ARG A 107 20.54 11.24 -23.94
CA ARG A 107 19.80 10.06 -24.43
C ARG A 107 19.17 9.22 -23.31
N ARG A 108 19.82 9.08 -22.15
CA ARG A 108 19.30 8.33 -21.01
C ARG A 108 18.02 8.96 -20.44
N ARG A 109 17.95 10.30 -20.40
CA ARG A 109 16.76 11.02 -19.97
C ARG A 109 15.59 10.79 -20.92
N GLU A 110 15.81 10.98 -22.22
CA GLU A 110 14.72 10.78 -23.21
C GLU A 110 14.26 9.33 -23.26
N ALA A 111 15.16 8.35 -23.15
CA ALA A 111 14.79 6.93 -23.05
C ALA A 111 13.98 6.61 -21.77
N GLY A 112 14.36 7.19 -20.63
CA GLY A 112 13.59 7.04 -19.37
C GLY A 112 12.19 7.63 -19.48
N ILE A 113 12.07 8.79 -20.12
CA ILE A 113 10.77 9.44 -20.35
C ILE A 113 9.90 8.61 -21.29
N ALA A 114 10.44 8.16 -22.43
CA ALA A 114 9.70 7.35 -23.39
C ALA A 114 9.14 6.07 -22.71
N ARG A 115 9.96 5.40 -21.90
CA ARG A 115 9.58 4.19 -21.19
C ARG A 115 8.40 4.44 -20.24
N VAL A 116 8.45 5.45 -19.35
CA VAL A 116 7.36 5.68 -18.40
C VAL A 116 6.09 6.20 -19.07
N LEU A 117 6.21 6.90 -20.20
CA LEU A 117 5.05 7.31 -21.02
C LEU A 117 4.33 6.11 -21.60
N GLU A 118 5.05 5.08 -22.04
CA GLU A 118 4.49 3.84 -22.54
C GLU A 118 3.88 3.00 -21.41
N GLU A 119 4.66 2.72 -20.35
CA GLU A 119 4.24 1.93 -19.19
C GLU A 119 2.95 2.45 -18.55
N LEU A 120 2.79 3.77 -18.48
CA LEU A 120 1.63 4.41 -17.85
C LEU A 120 0.60 4.94 -18.86
N GLN A 121 0.70 4.54 -20.14
CA GLN A 121 -0.24 4.90 -21.20
C GLN A 121 -0.43 6.43 -21.34
N LEU A 122 0.66 7.19 -21.27
CA LEU A 122 0.66 8.64 -21.31
C LEU A 122 1.12 9.22 -22.65
N SER A 123 1.47 8.37 -23.64
CA SER A 123 2.07 8.79 -24.92
C SER A 123 1.21 9.83 -25.67
N ALA A 124 -0.12 9.67 -25.69
CA ALA A 124 -1.04 10.60 -26.32
C ALA A 124 -1.19 11.94 -25.58
N LEU A 125 -0.70 12.03 -24.33
CA LEU A 125 -0.84 13.19 -23.46
C LEU A 125 0.48 13.97 -23.32
N THR A 126 1.54 13.50 -23.93
CA THR A 126 2.93 13.95 -23.74
C THR A 126 3.11 15.47 -23.84
N ASP A 127 2.49 16.09 -24.81
CA ASP A 127 2.63 17.53 -25.10
C ASP A 127 1.44 18.35 -24.57
N ARG A 128 0.55 17.76 -23.75
CA ARG A 128 -0.56 18.46 -23.08
C ARG A 128 -0.10 19.04 -21.75
N PRO A 129 -0.54 20.26 -21.39
CA PRO A 129 -0.33 20.81 -20.05
C PRO A 129 -0.98 19.92 -18.99
N VAL A 130 -0.29 19.70 -17.85
CA VAL A 130 -0.81 18.84 -16.78
C VAL A 130 -2.10 19.38 -16.18
N GLY A 131 -2.27 20.69 -16.13
CA GLY A 131 -3.43 21.34 -15.55
C GLY A 131 -4.77 21.01 -16.23
N VAL A 132 -4.75 20.64 -17.54
CA VAL A 132 -5.96 20.29 -18.31
C VAL A 132 -6.29 18.78 -18.28
N LEU A 133 -5.46 17.99 -17.62
CA LEU A 133 -5.65 16.55 -17.52
C LEU A 133 -6.71 16.18 -16.47
N SER A 134 -7.36 15.03 -16.64
CA SER A 134 -8.24 14.47 -15.61
C SER A 134 -7.45 14.10 -14.32
N GLY A 135 -8.16 13.90 -13.22
CA GLY A 135 -7.54 13.48 -11.95
C GLY A 135 -6.72 12.19 -12.10
N GLY A 136 -7.28 11.18 -12.75
CA GLY A 136 -6.59 9.90 -13.01
C GLY A 136 -5.37 10.06 -13.92
N GLN A 137 -5.47 10.88 -14.99
CA GLN A 137 -4.34 11.18 -15.85
C GLN A 137 -3.21 11.87 -15.09
N ARG A 138 -3.53 12.84 -14.21
CA ARG A 138 -2.54 13.49 -13.34
C ARG A 138 -1.89 12.51 -12.37
N ARG A 139 -2.64 11.56 -11.81
CA ARG A 139 -2.10 10.48 -10.96
C ARG A 139 -1.10 9.61 -11.72
N ARG A 140 -1.41 9.21 -12.96
CA ARG A 140 -0.47 8.47 -13.81
C ARG A 140 0.80 9.29 -14.11
N VAL A 141 0.67 10.58 -14.39
CA VAL A 141 1.84 11.48 -14.59
C VAL A 141 2.69 11.55 -13.31
N GLN A 142 2.08 11.65 -12.14
CA GLN A 142 2.80 11.67 -10.86
C GLN A 142 3.57 10.37 -10.61
N ALA A 143 2.94 9.21 -10.84
CA ALA A 143 3.65 7.93 -10.78
C ALA A 143 4.81 7.87 -11.78
N ALA A 144 4.61 8.39 -13.02
CA ALA A 144 5.67 8.47 -14.02
C ALA A 144 6.87 9.31 -13.54
N THR A 145 6.64 10.43 -12.83
CA THR A 145 7.74 11.24 -12.28
C THR A 145 8.55 10.48 -11.22
N ALA A 146 7.90 9.64 -10.41
CA ALA A 146 8.59 8.79 -9.43
C ALA A 146 9.42 7.68 -10.11
N MET A 147 8.93 7.15 -11.23
CA MET A 147 9.52 5.99 -11.92
C MET A 147 10.56 6.36 -12.99
N VAL A 148 10.59 7.61 -13.46
CA VAL A 148 11.39 8.02 -14.64
C VAL A 148 12.89 7.79 -14.46
N GLY A 149 13.41 7.94 -13.25
CA GLY A 149 14.80 7.72 -12.88
C GLY A 149 15.21 6.25 -12.76
N SER A 150 14.26 5.32 -12.82
CA SER A 150 14.44 3.91 -12.46
C SER A 150 15.08 3.71 -11.09
N PRO A 151 14.53 4.32 -10.04
CA PRO A 151 15.06 4.17 -8.70
C PRO A 151 14.91 2.73 -8.22
N PRO A 152 15.85 2.20 -7.42
CA PRO A 152 15.72 0.86 -6.85
C PRO A 152 14.71 0.76 -5.69
N LEU A 153 14.22 1.89 -5.18
CA LEU A 153 13.15 1.97 -4.18
C LEU A 153 12.07 2.93 -4.64
N LEU A 154 10.82 2.48 -4.68
CA LEU A 154 9.64 3.29 -4.95
C LEU A 154 8.81 3.43 -3.68
N LEU A 155 8.40 4.66 -3.38
CA LEU A 155 7.43 5.00 -2.34
C LEU A 155 6.20 5.60 -3.03
N LEU A 156 5.07 4.90 -2.97
CA LEU A 156 3.84 5.30 -3.65
C LEU A 156 2.76 5.48 -2.58
N ASP A 157 2.42 6.74 -2.30
CA ASP A 157 1.47 7.08 -1.25
C ASP A 157 0.09 7.36 -1.86
N GLU A 158 -0.84 6.41 -1.70
CA GLU A 158 -2.19 6.39 -2.28
C GLU A 158 -2.24 6.77 -3.78
N PRO A 159 -1.43 6.13 -4.62
CA PRO A 159 -1.22 6.60 -5.99
C PRO A 159 -2.45 6.48 -6.89
N THR A 160 -3.46 5.72 -6.49
CA THR A 160 -4.71 5.46 -7.22
C THR A 160 -5.92 6.17 -6.61
N ALA A 161 -5.73 6.99 -5.56
CA ALA A 161 -6.84 7.69 -4.91
C ALA A 161 -7.65 8.52 -5.92
N GLY A 162 -8.96 8.24 -6.03
CA GLY A 162 -9.84 8.89 -6.99
C GLY A 162 -9.60 8.53 -8.46
N ALA A 163 -8.82 7.48 -8.74
CA ALA A 163 -8.59 6.99 -10.09
C ALA A 163 -9.76 6.12 -10.58
N ASP A 164 -10.07 6.24 -11.88
CA ASP A 164 -10.96 5.31 -12.57
C ASP A 164 -10.32 3.91 -12.68
N PRO A 165 -11.12 2.86 -12.99
CA PRO A 165 -10.62 1.48 -13.08
C PRO A 165 -9.48 1.28 -14.10
N GLU A 166 -9.52 1.98 -15.24
CA GLU A 166 -8.49 1.89 -16.27
C GLU A 166 -7.16 2.47 -15.78
N THR A 167 -7.21 3.67 -15.21
CA THR A 167 -6.06 4.33 -14.59
C THR A 167 -5.45 3.47 -13.48
N ARG A 168 -6.29 2.88 -12.62
CA ARG A 168 -5.84 1.99 -11.54
C ARG A 168 -5.12 0.77 -12.11
N SER A 169 -5.75 0.07 -13.07
CA SER A 169 -5.17 -1.12 -13.69
C SER A 169 -3.81 -0.85 -14.35
N ALA A 170 -3.69 0.25 -15.10
CA ALA A 170 -2.44 0.65 -15.73
C ALA A 170 -1.33 0.92 -14.70
N LEU A 171 -1.67 1.59 -13.58
CA LEU A 171 -0.71 1.92 -12.54
C LEU A 171 -0.26 0.67 -11.78
N LEU A 172 -1.17 -0.23 -11.41
CA LEU A 172 -0.83 -1.49 -10.75
C LEU A 172 0.04 -2.38 -11.65
N ALA A 173 -0.25 -2.44 -12.96
CA ALA A 173 0.58 -3.17 -13.92
C ALA A 173 2.01 -2.60 -13.98
N ALA A 174 2.17 -1.27 -14.01
CA ALA A 174 3.48 -0.63 -14.00
C ALA A 174 4.24 -0.91 -12.70
N VAL A 175 3.58 -0.85 -11.54
CA VAL A 175 4.19 -1.18 -10.23
C VAL A 175 4.68 -2.62 -10.20
N ARG A 176 3.85 -3.57 -10.65
CA ARG A 176 4.20 -5.00 -10.71
C ARG A 176 5.41 -5.23 -11.60
N SER A 177 5.40 -4.68 -12.82
CA SER A 177 6.54 -4.79 -13.74
C SER A 177 7.83 -4.24 -13.14
N ARG A 178 7.77 -3.15 -12.36
CA ARG A 178 8.95 -2.62 -11.67
C ARG A 178 9.46 -3.57 -10.59
N ALA A 179 8.59 -4.16 -9.80
CA ALA A 179 8.98 -5.13 -8.78
C ALA A 179 9.63 -6.38 -9.42
N GLU A 180 9.08 -6.89 -10.51
CA GLU A 180 9.65 -8.01 -11.29
C GLU A 180 11.08 -7.74 -11.79
N THR A 181 11.42 -6.46 -12.01
CA THR A 181 12.80 -6.05 -12.36
C THR A 181 13.71 -5.81 -11.15
N GLY A 182 13.25 -6.13 -9.94
CA GLY A 182 14.02 -6.03 -8.69
C GLY A 182 13.86 -4.72 -7.94
N VAL A 183 12.93 -3.84 -8.33
CA VAL A 183 12.63 -2.60 -7.60
C VAL A 183 11.86 -2.95 -6.33
N ALA A 184 12.31 -2.45 -5.18
CA ALA A 184 11.57 -2.52 -3.93
C ALA A 184 10.46 -1.47 -3.92
N VAL A 185 9.26 -1.81 -3.46
CA VAL A 185 8.12 -0.90 -3.46
C VAL A 185 7.48 -0.84 -2.08
N VAL A 186 7.27 0.36 -1.54
CA VAL A 186 6.34 0.63 -0.45
C VAL A 186 5.10 1.26 -1.08
N TYR A 187 3.97 0.62 -0.91
CA TYR A 187 2.69 1.04 -1.48
C TYR A 187 1.69 1.28 -0.35
N THR A 188 1.25 2.51 -0.15
CA THR A 188 0.17 2.79 0.80
C THR A 188 -1.16 2.87 0.06
N THR A 189 -2.20 2.31 0.63
CA THR A 189 -3.57 2.44 0.14
C THR A 189 -4.55 2.15 1.28
N HIS A 190 -5.74 2.68 1.15
CA HIS A 190 -6.91 2.29 1.95
C HIS A 190 -7.85 1.35 1.17
N TYR A 191 -7.55 1.07 -0.11
CA TYR A 191 -8.32 0.16 -0.95
C TYR A 191 -7.59 -1.19 -1.07
N LEU A 192 -7.90 -2.10 -0.15
CA LEU A 192 -7.21 -3.37 0.04
C LEU A 192 -7.16 -4.30 -1.20
N PRO A 193 -8.16 -4.33 -2.11
CA PRO A 193 -8.08 -5.13 -3.33
C PRO A 193 -6.84 -4.85 -4.20
N GLU A 194 -6.29 -3.62 -4.17
CA GLU A 194 -5.06 -3.30 -4.89
C GLU A 194 -3.85 -4.09 -4.40
N LEU A 195 -3.77 -4.34 -3.10
CA LEU A 195 -2.67 -5.10 -2.50
C LEU A 195 -2.77 -6.58 -2.85
N VAL A 196 -3.99 -7.09 -3.00
CA VAL A 196 -4.26 -8.44 -3.51
C VAL A 196 -3.80 -8.54 -4.96
N ASP A 197 -4.23 -7.59 -5.81
CA ASP A 197 -3.85 -7.53 -7.22
C ASP A 197 -2.32 -7.42 -7.39
N LEU A 198 -1.64 -6.70 -6.51
CA LEU A 198 -0.18 -6.55 -6.51
C LEU A 198 0.55 -7.77 -5.93
N ASN A 199 -0.15 -8.75 -5.35
CA ASN A 199 0.44 -9.83 -4.56
C ASN A 199 1.43 -9.31 -3.52
N ALA A 200 1.04 -8.24 -2.81
CA ALA A 200 1.89 -7.52 -1.88
C ALA A 200 2.06 -8.26 -0.55
N THR A 201 3.25 -8.21 0.03
CA THR A 201 3.45 -8.49 1.46
C THR A 201 2.81 -7.34 2.25
N LEU A 202 1.94 -7.67 3.19
CA LEU A 202 1.24 -6.67 3.98
C LEU A 202 2.04 -6.29 5.23
N ALA A 203 2.06 -5.02 5.58
CA ALA A 203 2.56 -4.49 6.83
C ALA A 203 1.45 -3.66 7.49
N LEU A 204 0.89 -4.16 8.58
CA LEU A 204 -0.18 -3.50 9.31
C LEU A 204 0.41 -2.53 10.33
N ALA A 205 0.19 -1.25 10.12
CA ALA A 205 0.62 -0.19 11.01
C ALA A 205 -0.53 0.24 11.94
N ARG A 206 -0.21 0.38 13.23
CA ARG A 206 -1.13 0.85 14.25
C ARG A 206 -0.38 1.56 15.38
N ALA A 207 -0.89 2.70 15.83
CA ALA A 207 -0.30 3.48 16.93
C ALA A 207 1.23 3.66 16.78
N GLY A 208 1.71 3.93 15.55
CA GLY A 208 3.12 4.16 15.28
C GLY A 208 4.01 2.91 15.25
N ARG A 209 3.44 1.72 15.18
CA ARG A 209 4.15 0.43 15.12
C ARG A 209 3.64 -0.43 13.97
N VAL A 210 4.48 -1.30 13.42
CA VAL A 210 4.03 -2.42 12.58
C VAL A 210 3.68 -3.57 13.52
N ILE A 211 2.40 -3.95 13.54
CA ILE A 211 1.85 -4.96 14.48
C ILE A 211 1.75 -6.35 13.86
N ALA A 212 1.70 -6.44 12.53
CA ALA A 212 1.68 -7.70 11.80
C ALA A 212 2.30 -7.51 10.42
N ARG A 213 2.96 -8.55 9.90
CA ARG A 213 3.52 -8.61 8.56
C ARG A 213 3.40 -10.02 8.01
N GLY A 214 3.04 -10.13 6.73
CA GLY A 214 2.92 -11.41 6.02
C GLY A 214 2.09 -11.27 4.76
N THR A 215 1.89 -12.37 4.05
CA THR A 215 0.93 -12.44 2.95
C THR A 215 -0.51 -12.36 3.49
N GLN A 216 -1.46 -12.05 2.61
CA GLN A 216 -2.87 -12.08 3.01
C GLN A 216 -3.24 -13.44 3.62
N GLU A 217 -2.84 -14.54 2.98
CA GLU A 217 -3.13 -15.88 3.45
C GLU A 217 -2.55 -16.18 4.84
N GLU A 218 -1.30 -15.77 5.09
CA GLU A 218 -0.67 -15.92 6.40
C GLU A 218 -1.40 -15.14 7.50
N LEU A 219 -1.77 -13.91 7.20
CA LEU A 219 -2.40 -13.01 8.17
C LEU A 219 -3.87 -13.36 8.46
N THR A 220 -4.58 -13.91 7.47
CA THR A 220 -6.00 -14.30 7.65
C THR A 220 -6.19 -15.76 8.06
N ARG A 221 -5.12 -16.58 8.08
CA ARG A 221 -5.19 -18.02 8.36
C ARG A 221 -5.93 -18.39 9.66
N HIS A 222 -5.84 -17.54 10.66
CA HIS A 222 -6.43 -17.77 11.98
C HIS A 222 -7.82 -17.15 12.14
N LEU A 223 -8.30 -16.46 11.12
CA LEU A 223 -9.65 -15.90 11.15
C LEU A 223 -10.65 -16.95 10.69
N PRO A 224 -11.79 -17.10 11.40
CA PRO A 224 -12.85 -17.95 10.91
C PRO A 224 -13.45 -17.38 9.63
N GLY A 225 -13.74 -18.25 8.67
CA GLY A 225 -14.63 -17.92 7.57
C GLY A 225 -16.07 -17.82 8.05
N GLU A 226 -16.99 -17.44 7.17
CA GLU A 226 -18.44 -17.47 7.44
C GLU A 226 -19.13 -18.35 6.41
N LEU A 227 -19.94 -19.28 6.90
CA LEU A 227 -20.87 -20.05 6.07
C LEU A 227 -22.24 -19.37 6.15
N ARG A 228 -22.73 -18.90 5.01
CA ARG A 228 -24.05 -18.31 4.85
C ARG A 228 -24.94 -19.25 4.08
N VAL A 229 -26.06 -19.65 4.67
CA VAL A 229 -27.00 -20.59 4.06
C VAL A 229 -28.40 -19.98 4.04
N ILE A 230 -28.98 -19.89 2.85
CA ILE A 230 -30.39 -19.55 2.65
C ILE A 230 -31.10 -20.87 2.36
N PHE A 231 -32.18 -21.17 3.10
CA PHE A 231 -32.93 -22.42 2.97
C PHE A 231 -34.03 -22.31 1.90
N ALA A 232 -34.41 -23.48 1.37
CA ALA A 232 -35.47 -23.57 0.36
C ALA A 232 -36.86 -23.27 0.97
N ASP A 233 -37.05 -23.55 2.26
CA ASP A 233 -38.26 -23.15 3.00
C ASP A 233 -38.15 -21.66 3.38
N PRO A 234 -39.05 -20.78 2.89
CA PRO A 234 -39.06 -19.37 3.26
C PRO A 234 -39.35 -19.10 4.75
N ALA A 235 -39.85 -20.08 5.47
CA ALA A 235 -40.07 -19.97 6.91
C ALA A 235 -38.79 -20.20 7.74
N GLU A 236 -37.76 -20.78 7.14
CA GLU A 236 -36.46 -20.92 7.78
C GLU A 236 -35.63 -19.64 7.65
N PRO A 237 -35.11 -19.09 8.77
CA PRO A 237 -34.26 -17.91 8.72
C PRO A 237 -32.93 -18.23 8.04
N GLU A 238 -32.36 -17.22 7.39
CA GLU A 238 -30.97 -17.27 6.92
C GLU A 238 -30.04 -17.65 8.06
N LEU A 239 -29.18 -18.65 7.83
CA LEU A 239 -28.14 -19.05 8.76
C LEU A 239 -26.81 -18.40 8.39
N ARG A 240 -26.18 -17.75 9.35
CA ARG A 240 -24.79 -17.30 9.27
C ARG A 240 -24.03 -17.90 10.43
N MET A 241 -22.94 -18.58 10.15
CA MET A 241 -22.11 -19.19 11.17
C MET A 241 -20.63 -19.08 10.84
N PRO A 242 -19.79 -18.76 11.84
CA PRO A 242 -18.35 -18.83 11.63
C PRO A 242 -17.96 -20.29 11.35
N THR A 243 -17.01 -20.48 10.43
CA THR A 243 -16.57 -21.82 10.04
C THR A 243 -15.07 -21.87 9.80
N ALA A 244 -14.45 -22.95 10.27
CA ALA A 244 -13.07 -23.32 9.93
C ALA A 244 -13.03 -24.37 8.81
N ASP A 245 -14.11 -25.15 8.65
CA ASP A 245 -14.29 -26.16 7.60
C ASP A 245 -15.71 -26.07 7.03
N PRO A 246 -15.91 -25.22 6.01
CA PRO A 246 -17.22 -25.04 5.39
C PRO A 246 -17.81 -26.33 4.82
N GLY A 247 -16.94 -27.27 4.37
CA GLY A 247 -17.38 -28.55 3.82
C GLY A 247 -18.01 -29.45 4.88
N ALA A 248 -17.35 -29.57 6.05
CA ALA A 248 -17.85 -30.35 7.16
C ALA A 248 -19.15 -29.74 7.74
N ASP A 249 -19.19 -28.42 7.88
CA ASP A 249 -20.37 -27.72 8.42
C ASP A 249 -21.57 -27.83 7.48
N LEU A 250 -21.33 -27.69 6.14
CA LEU A 250 -22.39 -27.90 5.17
C LEU A 250 -22.90 -29.34 5.14
N ALA A 251 -21.98 -30.32 5.25
CA ALA A 251 -22.37 -31.73 5.33
C ALA A 251 -23.24 -32.02 6.56
N ALA A 252 -22.91 -31.45 7.71
CA ALA A 252 -23.71 -31.56 8.94
C ALA A 252 -25.10 -30.93 8.78
N LEU A 253 -25.21 -29.77 8.11
CA LEU A 253 -26.48 -29.13 7.81
C LEU A 253 -27.37 -30.00 6.91
N LEU A 254 -26.81 -30.58 5.86
CA LEU A 254 -27.53 -31.48 4.95
C LEU A 254 -28.00 -32.74 5.65
N ALA A 255 -27.16 -33.32 6.56
CA ALA A 255 -27.52 -34.50 7.37
C ALA A 255 -28.65 -34.20 8.36
N SER A 256 -28.86 -32.95 8.77
CA SER A 256 -30.00 -32.55 9.61
C SER A 256 -31.34 -32.48 8.88
N GLY A 257 -31.38 -32.77 7.56
CA GLY A 257 -32.57 -32.75 6.73
C GLY A 257 -32.94 -31.36 6.20
N ARG A 258 -32.12 -30.34 6.44
CA ARG A 258 -32.35 -28.99 5.94
C ARG A 258 -31.91 -28.90 4.49
N THR A 259 -32.69 -28.23 3.64
CA THR A 259 -32.42 -28.09 2.20
C THR A 259 -31.99 -26.66 1.88
N PRO A 260 -30.70 -26.43 1.53
CA PRO A 260 -30.25 -25.11 1.14
C PRO A 260 -30.78 -24.76 -0.25
N ALA A 261 -31.25 -23.51 -0.42
CA ALA A 261 -31.52 -22.88 -1.70
C ALA A 261 -30.26 -22.22 -2.28
N SER A 262 -29.44 -21.62 -1.39
CA SER A 262 -28.11 -21.12 -1.75
C SER A 262 -27.15 -21.26 -0.58
N VAL A 263 -25.88 -21.44 -0.94
CA VAL A 263 -24.76 -21.52 0.00
C VAL A 263 -23.69 -20.56 -0.48
N ASP A 264 -23.27 -19.68 0.41
CA ASP A 264 -22.13 -18.77 0.18
C ASP A 264 -21.07 -19.01 1.27
N VAL A 265 -19.82 -19.12 0.83
CA VAL A 265 -18.69 -19.32 1.72
C VAL A 265 -17.82 -18.07 1.66
N HIS A 266 -17.92 -17.26 2.70
CA HIS A 266 -17.04 -16.10 2.84
C HIS A 266 -15.72 -16.56 3.47
N ARG A 267 -14.64 -16.42 2.69
CA ARG A 267 -13.28 -16.63 3.21
C ARG A 267 -12.81 -15.35 3.88
N PRO A 268 -12.04 -15.45 4.98
CA PRO A 268 -11.52 -14.27 5.65
C PRO A 268 -10.78 -13.36 4.70
N SER A 269 -11.15 -12.11 4.67
CA SER A 269 -10.58 -11.05 3.85
C SER A 269 -9.62 -10.18 4.64
N LEU A 270 -8.96 -9.24 3.98
CA LEU A 270 -8.16 -8.21 4.66
C LEU A 270 -9.03 -7.26 5.47
N ASP A 271 -10.28 -7.03 5.05
CA ASP A 271 -11.24 -6.24 5.82
C ASP A 271 -11.59 -6.93 7.14
N ASP A 272 -11.81 -8.25 7.12
CA ASP A 272 -12.07 -9.04 8.33
C ASP A 272 -10.86 -9.02 9.28
N LEU A 273 -9.64 -9.14 8.73
CA LEU A 273 -8.41 -9.00 9.53
C LEU A 273 -8.35 -7.63 10.19
N TYR A 274 -8.64 -6.59 9.42
CA TYR A 274 -8.60 -5.23 9.90
C TYR A 274 -9.61 -5.00 11.04
N HIS A 275 -10.85 -5.46 10.88
CA HIS A 275 -11.89 -5.40 11.91
C HIS A 275 -11.55 -6.23 13.14
N SER A 276 -10.97 -7.42 12.97
CA SER A 276 -10.56 -8.27 14.12
C SER A 276 -9.51 -7.58 14.98
N LEU A 277 -8.56 -6.89 14.35
CA LEU A 277 -7.52 -6.12 15.04
C LEU A 277 -8.07 -4.86 15.72
N GLU A 278 -9.13 -4.25 15.18
CA GLU A 278 -9.84 -3.14 15.83
C GLU A 278 -10.54 -3.60 17.11
N THR A 279 -11.30 -4.69 17.01
CA THR A 279 -12.08 -5.23 18.14
C THR A 279 -11.16 -5.67 19.29
N ALA A 280 -10.09 -6.40 18.99
CA ALA A 280 -9.10 -6.81 20.00
C ALA A 280 -8.44 -5.61 20.71
N ALA A 281 -8.41 -4.46 20.05
CA ALA A 281 -7.86 -3.23 20.61
C ALA A 281 -8.79 -2.53 21.58
N LEU A 282 -10.09 -2.53 21.28
CA LEU A 282 -11.10 -1.93 22.14
C LEU A 282 -11.20 -2.74 23.44
N GLU A 283 -11.12 -4.05 23.36
CA GLU A 283 -11.11 -4.95 24.52
C GLU A 283 -9.87 -4.78 25.40
N GLY A 284 -8.68 -4.63 24.79
CA GLY A 284 -7.43 -4.39 25.52
C GLY A 284 -7.39 -3.04 26.23
N THR A 285 -8.05 -2.02 25.67
CA THR A 285 -8.12 -0.68 26.29
C THR A 285 -9.11 -0.66 27.45
N GLN A 286 -10.26 -1.34 27.34
CA GLN A 286 -11.24 -1.46 28.43
C GLN A 286 -10.70 -2.26 29.62
N ALA A 287 -9.85 -3.28 29.36
CA ALA A 287 -9.22 -4.05 30.44
C ALA A 287 -8.17 -3.23 31.22
N HIS A 288 -7.56 -2.24 30.59
CA HIS A 288 -6.56 -1.37 31.24
C HIS A 288 -7.21 -0.26 32.07
N ASP A 289 -8.33 0.31 31.58
CA ASP A 289 -9.10 1.33 32.30
C ASP A 289 -9.91 0.74 33.48
N ALA A 290 -10.23 -0.56 33.43
CA ALA A 290 -10.91 -1.25 34.52
C ALA A 290 -9.95 -1.72 35.66
N ALA A 291 -8.62 -1.64 35.42
CA ALA A 291 -7.58 -2.04 36.37
C ALA A 291 -6.84 -0.85 36.99
N ALA A 292 -7.21 0.39 36.65
CA ALA A 292 -6.70 1.64 37.20
C ALA A 292 -7.74 2.33 38.08
#